data_a2738df896f37ff098f9b869ee9ec765
#
_entry.id   a2738df896f37ff098f9b869ee9ec765
#
_cell.length_a   1.000
_cell.length_b   1.000
_cell.length_c   1.000
_cell.angle_alpha   90.00
_cell.angle_beta   90.00
_cell.angle_gamma   90.00
#
_symmetry.space_group_name_H-M   'P 1'
#
loop_
_entity.id
_entity.type
_entity.pdbx_description
1 polymer ?
#
loop_
_entity_poly.entity_id
_entity_poly.type
_entity_poly.pdbx_seq_one_letter_code
_entity_poly.pdbx_strand_id
1 'polypeptide(L)'
;MAVLNEEQTMLKDMVSQWVRDRMPVGVARGLYDHSGGGRKDATTGFDADAYAEVAAMGWSGILVPEAHGGSDFGAFSLGFVLEELARALSPLPLLSSAMVAVSALRLGGNAAQQSAWLPGLADGSIIGALAVDEGAHHLPDILALTATRAENGWRLDGIKRPVADGMGAGLFIVAARGDDGTALFLVPADAAGLTREPLDQIDARRPALLRFDGVVLGDDAMLGQGDALLSAILDRAYVGQAAELLGLATQAFETTLEYLKTRVQFGQLIGSFQALQHRASEMFGELQLTRSAVEAALVAIDADDPQLPSLASLAKAIANETAHRITCEMVQLHGGIGMTHEHDAGLYLKRSRVAEQAYGSSSFHRERWARLNGY
;
A
#
# COMPACT_ATOMS: atom_id res chain seq x y z
N MET A 1 -7.78 16.33 -13.16
CA MET A 1 -8.75 15.43 -12.48
C MET A 1 -9.51 14.67 -13.55
N ALA A 2 -9.45 13.36 -13.48
CA ALA A 2 -10.27 12.50 -14.34
C ALA A 2 -11.76 12.74 -14.04
N VAL A 3 -12.59 12.63 -15.06
CA VAL A 3 -14.05 12.72 -14.90
C VAL A 3 -14.55 11.33 -14.51
N LEU A 4 -15.10 11.20 -13.29
CA LEU A 4 -15.69 9.96 -12.81
C LEU A 4 -16.99 9.67 -13.53
N ASN A 5 -17.22 8.40 -13.85
CA ASN A 5 -18.55 7.94 -14.25
C ASN A 5 -19.48 7.82 -13.01
N GLU A 6 -20.76 7.51 -13.24
CA GLU A 6 -21.75 7.41 -12.16
C GLU A 6 -21.38 6.29 -11.15
N GLU A 7 -20.95 5.13 -11.64
CA GLU A 7 -20.60 3.99 -10.80
C GLU A 7 -19.35 4.27 -9.93
N GLN A 8 -18.34 4.93 -10.50
CA GLN A 8 -17.15 5.35 -9.76
C GLN A 8 -17.47 6.41 -8.71
N THR A 9 -18.38 7.32 -9.01
CA THR A 9 -18.86 8.33 -8.05
C THR A 9 -19.60 7.64 -6.91
N MET A 10 -20.50 6.71 -7.20
CA MET A 10 -21.22 5.93 -6.19
C MET A 10 -20.28 5.10 -5.33
N LEU A 11 -19.28 4.43 -5.92
CA LEU A 11 -18.27 3.68 -5.18
C LEU A 11 -17.52 4.60 -4.21
N LYS A 12 -17.03 5.73 -4.69
CA LYS A 12 -16.28 6.70 -3.87
C LYS A 12 -17.11 7.20 -2.68
N ASP A 13 -18.38 7.57 -2.92
CA ASP A 13 -19.28 8.04 -1.87
C ASP A 13 -19.56 6.95 -0.84
N MET A 14 -19.79 5.71 -1.29
CA MET A 14 -20.01 4.55 -0.42
C MET A 14 -18.79 4.26 0.46
N VAL A 15 -17.58 4.25 -0.13
CA VAL A 15 -16.33 4.03 0.62
C VAL A 15 -16.14 5.16 1.64
N SER A 16 -16.30 6.40 1.22
CA SER A 16 -16.15 7.58 2.08
C SER A 16 -17.12 7.54 3.27
N GLN A 17 -18.38 7.12 3.03
CA GLN A 17 -19.37 6.96 4.10
C GLN A 17 -18.98 5.84 5.06
N TRP A 18 -18.63 4.65 4.54
CA TRP A 18 -18.24 3.50 5.35
C TRP A 18 -17.00 3.81 6.21
N VAL A 19 -16.00 4.51 5.66
CA VAL A 19 -14.80 4.91 6.39
C VAL A 19 -15.15 5.82 7.56
N ARG A 20 -16.03 6.82 7.35
CA ARG A 20 -16.47 7.72 8.44
C ARG A 20 -17.20 6.97 9.55
N ASP A 21 -18.04 6.01 9.19
CA ASP A 21 -18.89 5.31 10.15
C ASP A 21 -18.16 4.15 10.84
N ARG A 22 -17.34 3.41 10.12
CA ARG A 22 -16.78 2.14 10.59
C ARG A 22 -15.29 2.20 10.95
N MET A 23 -14.51 3.06 10.25
CA MET A 23 -13.05 3.14 10.39
C MET A 23 -12.55 4.57 10.63
N PRO A 24 -13.16 5.37 11.55
CA PRO A 24 -12.60 6.69 11.88
C PRO A 24 -11.17 6.56 12.41
N VAL A 25 -10.38 7.64 12.32
CA VAL A 25 -8.96 7.68 12.76
C VAL A 25 -8.77 7.14 14.20
N GLY A 26 -9.80 7.25 15.05
CA GLY A 26 -9.78 6.67 16.39
C GLY A 26 -9.54 5.16 16.43
N VAL A 27 -9.91 4.41 15.39
CA VAL A 27 -9.60 2.97 15.27
C VAL A 27 -8.09 2.76 15.07
N ALA A 28 -7.49 3.50 14.14
CA ALA A 28 -6.03 3.47 13.92
C ALA A 28 -5.26 3.91 15.16
N ARG A 29 -5.75 4.92 15.89
CA ARG A 29 -5.21 5.34 17.19
C ARG A 29 -5.27 4.22 18.21
N GLY A 30 -6.40 3.55 18.35
CA GLY A 30 -6.54 2.39 19.26
C GLY A 30 -5.55 1.28 18.96
N LEU A 31 -5.31 0.96 17.69
CA LEU A 31 -4.30 -0.02 17.27
C LEU A 31 -2.88 0.45 17.59
N TYR A 32 -2.58 1.73 17.33
CA TYR A 32 -1.29 2.33 17.64
C TYR A 32 -1.01 2.32 19.15
N ASP A 33 -1.95 2.75 19.98
CA ASP A 33 -1.78 2.81 21.45
C ASP A 33 -1.58 1.41 22.06
N HIS A 34 -2.16 0.38 21.47
CA HIS A 34 -2.02 -0.99 21.91
C HIS A 34 -0.74 -1.67 21.38
N SER A 35 -0.20 -1.24 20.26
CA SER A 35 1.07 -1.78 19.73
C SER A 35 2.29 -1.40 20.59
N GLY A 36 2.26 -0.22 21.24
CA GLY A 36 3.33 0.24 22.14
C GLY A 36 3.22 -0.25 23.59
N GLY A 37 2.10 -0.86 24.01
CA GLY A 37 1.75 -1.11 25.40
C GLY A 37 1.37 -2.53 25.80
N GLY A 38 1.62 -3.55 24.98
CA GLY A 38 1.50 -4.93 25.44
C GLY A 38 0.22 -5.68 25.12
N ARG A 39 -0.54 -5.29 24.12
CA ARG A 39 -1.62 -6.16 23.60
C ARG A 39 -1.02 -7.24 22.72
N LYS A 40 -0.84 -8.43 23.31
CA LYS A 40 -0.32 -9.64 22.64
C LYS A 40 -1.25 -10.19 21.55
N ASP A 41 -2.47 -9.68 21.43
CA ASP A 41 -3.54 -10.27 20.62
C ASP A 41 -3.68 -9.64 19.23
N ALA A 42 -3.04 -8.49 18.95
CA ALA A 42 -3.05 -7.86 17.63
C ALA A 42 -1.91 -8.41 16.75
N THR A 43 -1.88 -9.71 16.51
CA THR A 43 -0.83 -10.36 15.70
C THR A 43 -0.90 -9.96 14.24
N THR A 44 -2.08 -9.68 13.68
CA THR A 44 -2.28 -9.38 12.26
C THR A 44 -2.08 -7.91 11.90
N GLY A 45 -2.27 -6.99 12.84
CA GLY A 45 -2.12 -5.55 12.61
C GLY A 45 -3.31 -4.88 11.91
N PHE A 46 -4.45 -5.56 11.75
CA PHE A 46 -5.69 -5.02 11.19
C PHE A 46 -6.95 -5.63 11.86
N ASP A 47 -8.10 -4.98 11.63
CA ASP A 47 -9.42 -5.43 12.10
C ASP A 47 -9.98 -6.44 11.08
N ALA A 48 -10.04 -7.72 11.46
CA ALA A 48 -10.51 -8.80 10.59
C ALA A 48 -12.00 -8.69 10.26
N ASP A 49 -12.82 -8.20 11.20
CA ASP A 49 -14.26 -8.01 10.97
C ASP A 49 -14.49 -6.88 9.96
N ALA A 50 -13.76 -5.78 10.09
CA ALA A 50 -13.80 -4.69 9.11
C ALA A 50 -13.30 -5.13 7.72
N TYR A 51 -12.29 -6.01 7.66
CA TYR A 51 -11.85 -6.57 6.38
C TYR A 51 -12.89 -7.48 5.74
N ALA A 52 -13.58 -8.30 6.54
CA ALA A 52 -14.69 -9.14 6.06
C ALA A 52 -15.87 -8.29 5.54
N GLU A 53 -16.21 -7.16 6.18
CA GLU A 53 -17.20 -6.21 5.67
C GLU A 53 -16.79 -5.63 4.31
N VAL A 54 -15.53 -5.21 4.18
CA VAL A 54 -14.95 -4.68 2.93
C VAL A 54 -14.99 -5.72 1.81
N ALA A 55 -14.68 -6.96 2.12
CA ALA A 55 -14.77 -8.08 1.18
C ALA A 55 -16.21 -8.37 0.76
N ALA A 56 -17.16 -8.35 1.71
CA ALA A 56 -18.59 -8.52 1.42
C ALA A 56 -19.16 -7.40 0.52
N MET A 57 -18.58 -6.20 0.57
CA MET A 57 -18.88 -5.08 -0.35
C MET A 57 -18.18 -5.21 -1.71
N GLY A 58 -17.38 -6.26 -1.92
CA GLY A 58 -16.68 -6.54 -3.17
C GLY A 58 -15.40 -5.75 -3.40
N TRP A 59 -14.89 -4.97 -2.41
CA TRP A 59 -13.73 -4.11 -2.64
C TRP A 59 -12.42 -4.91 -2.75
N SER A 60 -12.32 -6.08 -2.13
CA SER A 60 -11.19 -7.01 -2.29
C SER A 60 -11.14 -7.62 -3.71
N GLY A 61 -12.30 -7.73 -4.36
CA GLY A 61 -12.47 -8.33 -5.70
C GLY A 61 -12.48 -7.34 -6.86
N ILE A 62 -12.22 -6.04 -6.64
CA ILE A 62 -12.31 -5.02 -7.71
C ILE A 62 -11.44 -5.35 -8.92
N LEU A 63 -10.23 -5.87 -8.74
CA LEU A 63 -9.34 -6.26 -9.84
C LEU A 63 -9.47 -7.73 -10.24
N VAL A 64 -10.23 -8.54 -9.53
CA VAL A 64 -10.41 -9.95 -9.84
C VAL A 64 -11.40 -10.08 -11.01
N PRO A 65 -11.07 -10.88 -12.06
CA PRO A 65 -11.99 -11.13 -13.17
C PRO A 65 -13.32 -11.74 -12.68
N GLU A 66 -14.42 -11.42 -13.36
CA GLU A 66 -15.77 -11.94 -13.03
C GLU A 66 -15.81 -13.48 -12.99
N ALA A 67 -15.05 -14.14 -13.87
CA ALA A 67 -14.92 -15.60 -13.91
C ALA A 67 -14.38 -16.22 -12.61
N HIS A 68 -13.76 -15.40 -11.75
CA HIS A 68 -13.20 -15.79 -10.45
C HIS A 68 -13.89 -15.10 -9.26
N GLY A 69 -15.08 -14.53 -9.48
CA GLY A 69 -15.90 -13.94 -8.42
C GLY A 69 -15.61 -12.47 -8.10
N GLY A 70 -14.82 -11.78 -8.91
CA GLY A 70 -14.57 -10.34 -8.80
C GLY A 70 -15.49 -9.52 -9.69
N SER A 71 -15.20 -8.21 -9.82
CA SER A 71 -15.96 -7.27 -10.64
C SER A 71 -15.18 -6.73 -11.84
N ASP A 72 -13.88 -6.95 -11.92
CA ASP A 72 -12.95 -6.40 -12.94
C ASP A 72 -13.17 -4.89 -13.21
N PHE A 73 -13.43 -4.13 -12.14
CA PHE A 73 -13.85 -2.73 -12.20
C PHE A 73 -12.68 -1.75 -12.35
N GLY A 74 -11.47 -2.25 -12.49
CA GLY A 74 -10.25 -1.52 -12.84
C GLY A 74 -9.46 -0.95 -11.66
N ALA A 75 -8.18 -0.67 -11.91
CA ALA A 75 -7.24 -0.13 -10.93
C ALA A 75 -7.59 1.31 -10.54
N PHE A 76 -8.15 2.08 -11.46
CA PHE A 76 -8.62 3.43 -11.17
C PHE A 76 -9.69 3.44 -10.07
N SER A 77 -10.63 2.50 -10.12
CA SER A 77 -11.67 2.34 -9.09
C SER A 77 -11.10 1.86 -7.76
N LEU A 78 -10.19 0.89 -7.77
CA LEU A 78 -9.50 0.46 -6.55
C LEU A 78 -8.65 1.58 -5.94
N GLY A 79 -8.08 2.45 -6.77
CA GLY A 79 -7.33 3.63 -6.33
C GLY A 79 -8.13 4.55 -5.42
N PHE A 80 -9.44 4.77 -5.72
CA PHE A 80 -10.31 5.55 -4.82
C PHE A 80 -10.56 4.86 -3.49
N VAL A 81 -10.70 3.54 -3.49
CA VAL A 81 -10.87 2.78 -2.24
C VAL A 81 -9.63 2.93 -1.37
N LEU A 82 -8.44 2.78 -1.95
CA LEU A 82 -7.18 2.96 -1.24
C LEU A 82 -7.00 4.40 -0.73
N GLU A 83 -7.34 5.41 -1.55
CA GLU A 83 -7.29 6.83 -1.16
C GLU A 83 -8.21 7.10 0.04
N GLU A 84 -9.49 6.71 -0.02
CA GLU A 84 -10.46 6.99 1.05
C GLU A 84 -10.12 6.25 2.35
N LEU A 85 -9.68 4.99 2.29
CA LEU A 85 -9.21 4.24 3.45
C LEU A 85 -7.99 4.90 4.10
N ALA A 86 -7.05 5.38 3.29
CA ALA A 86 -5.85 6.04 3.78
C ALA A 86 -6.11 7.40 4.43
N ARG A 87 -7.21 8.09 4.07
CA ARG A 87 -7.67 9.32 4.76
C ARG A 87 -7.89 9.10 6.25
N ALA A 88 -8.39 7.94 6.64
CA ALA A 88 -8.60 7.56 8.05
C ALA A 88 -7.47 6.70 8.64
N LEU A 89 -6.33 6.56 7.94
CA LEU A 89 -5.21 5.70 8.33
C LEU A 89 -5.61 4.23 8.52
N SER A 90 -6.66 3.76 7.84
CA SER A 90 -7.19 2.39 7.95
C SER A 90 -6.10 1.37 7.62
N PRO A 91 -5.80 0.43 8.54
CA PRO A 91 -4.72 -0.54 8.34
C PRO A 91 -5.20 -1.81 7.61
N LEU A 92 -6.19 -1.69 6.72
CA LEU A 92 -6.71 -2.86 5.98
C LEU A 92 -5.76 -3.29 4.86
N PRO A 93 -5.61 -4.62 4.60
CA PRO A 93 -4.61 -5.18 3.68
C PRO A 93 -5.04 -5.12 2.19
N LEU A 94 -5.81 -4.10 1.77
CA LEU A 94 -6.29 -3.99 0.39
C LEU A 94 -5.19 -3.71 -0.62
N LEU A 95 -4.19 -2.89 -0.26
CA LEU A 95 -3.04 -2.66 -1.15
C LEU A 95 -2.30 -3.96 -1.42
N SER A 96 -1.95 -4.71 -0.37
CA SER A 96 -1.19 -5.95 -0.51
C SER A 96 -1.99 -7.04 -1.23
N SER A 97 -3.27 -7.19 -0.90
CA SER A 97 -4.11 -8.27 -1.40
C SER A 97 -4.80 -7.90 -2.72
N ALA A 98 -5.67 -6.89 -2.72
CA ALA A 98 -6.50 -6.56 -3.87
C ALA A 98 -5.73 -5.91 -5.03
N MET A 99 -4.70 -5.08 -4.72
CA MET A 99 -3.88 -4.46 -5.77
C MET A 99 -2.72 -5.37 -6.19
N VAL A 100 -1.86 -5.77 -5.23
CA VAL A 100 -0.57 -6.38 -5.55
C VAL A 100 -0.69 -7.88 -5.83
N ALA A 101 -1.30 -8.66 -4.91
CA ALA A 101 -1.38 -10.12 -5.08
C ALA A 101 -2.29 -10.52 -6.25
N VAL A 102 -3.44 -9.84 -6.41
CA VAL A 102 -4.32 -10.04 -7.57
C VAL A 102 -3.57 -9.71 -8.86
N SER A 103 -2.86 -8.57 -8.92
CA SER A 103 -2.07 -8.22 -10.11
C SER A 103 -0.97 -9.24 -10.41
N ALA A 104 -0.30 -9.77 -9.40
CA ALA A 104 0.72 -10.81 -9.59
C ALA A 104 0.15 -12.06 -10.26
N LEU A 105 -1.02 -12.52 -9.80
CA LEU A 105 -1.72 -13.67 -10.39
C LEU A 105 -2.25 -13.39 -11.80
N ARG A 106 -2.75 -12.16 -12.06
CA ARG A 106 -3.22 -11.77 -13.41
C ARG A 106 -2.07 -11.70 -14.41
N LEU A 107 -0.89 -11.23 -13.99
CA LEU A 107 0.26 -11.03 -14.87
C LEU A 107 1.07 -12.31 -15.10
N GLY A 108 1.26 -13.12 -14.07
CA GLY A 108 2.16 -14.28 -14.12
C GLY A 108 1.48 -15.63 -13.92
N GLY A 109 0.27 -15.65 -13.34
CA GLY A 109 -0.41 -16.89 -12.99
C GLY A 109 -1.01 -17.61 -14.20
N ASN A 110 -0.81 -18.92 -14.26
CA ASN A 110 -1.54 -19.77 -15.19
C ASN A 110 -3.00 -20.00 -14.75
N ALA A 111 -3.82 -20.58 -15.62
CA ALA A 111 -5.25 -20.78 -15.35
C ALA A 111 -5.52 -21.59 -14.06
N ALA A 112 -4.69 -22.59 -13.73
CA ALA A 112 -4.84 -23.38 -12.53
C ALA A 112 -4.54 -22.55 -11.27
N GLN A 113 -3.47 -21.75 -11.28
CA GLN A 113 -3.10 -20.86 -10.19
C GLN A 113 -4.14 -19.75 -9.99
N GLN A 114 -4.64 -19.14 -11.06
CA GLN A 114 -5.70 -18.14 -10.97
C GLN A 114 -6.98 -18.74 -10.40
N SER A 115 -7.40 -19.92 -10.84
CA SER A 115 -8.60 -20.61 -10.31
C SER A 115 -8.45 -21.04 -8.85
N ALA A 116 -7.22 -21.34 -8.42
CA ALA A 116 -6.96 -21.74 -7.03
C ALA A 116 -6.98 -20.55 -6.04
N TRP A 117 -6.49 -19.37 -6.46
CA TRP A 117 -6.22 -18.29 -5.53
C TRP A 117 -7.11 -17.06 -5.69
N LEU A 118 -7.52 -16.69 -6.92
CA LEU A 118 -8.29 -15.47 -7.14
C LEU A 118 -9.64 -15.45 -6.44
N PRO A 119 -10.42 -16.56 -6.36
CA PRO A 119 -11.70 -16.54 -5.64
C PRO A 119 -11.54 -16.18 -4.16
N GLY A 120 -10.54 -16.78 -3.47
CA GLY A 120 -10.29 -16.50 -2.06
C GLY A 120 -9.74 -15.08 -1.81
N LEU A 121 -9.03 -14.48 -2.77
CA LEU A 121 -8.62 -13.07 -2.72
C LEU A 121 -9.83 -12.15 -2.96
N ALA A 122 -10.76 -12.54 -3.84
CA ALA A 122 -11.95 -11.75 -4.15
C ALA A 122 -12.93 -11.68 -2.98
N ASP A 123 -13.20 -12.81 -2.32
CA ASP A 123 -14.12 -12.88 -1.19
C ASP A 123 -13.46 -12.55 0.17
N GLY A 124 -12.15 -12.27 0.16
CA GLY A 124 -11.38 -11.88 1.34
C GLY A 124 -11.04 -13.01 2.31
N SER A 125 -11.39 -14.29 1.98
CA SER A 125 -11.01 -15.45 2.79
C SER A 125 -9.52 -15.73 2.79
N ILE A 126 -8.81 -15.22 1.76
CA ILE A 126 -7.36 -15.24 1.63
C ILE A 126 -6.85 -13.81 1.49
N ILE A 127 -5.83 -13.46 2.24
CA ILE A 127 -5.06 -12.23 2.08
C ILE A 127 -3.75 -12.58 1.39
N GLY A 128 -3.40 -11.85 0.33
CA GLY A 128 -2.12 -11.99 -0.36
C GLY A 128 -1.12 -10.94 0.09
N ALA A 129 0.17 -11.29 0.11
CA ALA A 129 1.26 -10.35 0.39
C ALA A 129 2.47 -10.59 -0.51
N LEU A 130 3.12 -9.50 -0.96
CA LEU A 130 4.35 -9.56 -1.75
C LEU A 130 5.57 -9.54 -0.83
N ALA A 131 6.42 -10.54 -0.96
CA ALA A 131 7.66 -10.70 -0.21
C ALA A 131 8.86 -10.48 -1.15
N VAL A 132 9.34 -9.24 -1.26
CA VAL A 132 10.46 -8.84 -2.13
C VAL A 132 11.64 -8.34 -1.31
N ASP A 133 11.43 -7.42 -0.37
CA ASP A 133 12.50 -6.77 0.37
C ASP A 133 13.17 -7.69 1.40
N GLU A 134 14.48 -7.47 1.62
CA GLU A 134 15.32 -8.29 2.51
C GLU A 134 16.07 -7.44 3.56
N GLY A 135 15.77 -6.15 3.62
CA GLY A 135 16.46 -5.19 4.49
C GLY A 135 15.68 -3.90 4.72
N ALA A 136 16.39 -2.89 5.20
CA ALA A 136 15.80 -1.60 5.53
C ALA A 136 15.45 -0.74 4.28
N HIS A 137 16.04 -1.05 3.13
CA HIS A 137 15.84 -0.32 1.89
C HIS A 137 15.19 -1.22 0.85
N HIS A 138 14.35 -0.62 0.01
CA HIS A 138 13.76 -1.28 -1.13
C HIS A 138 14.82 -1.45 -2.23
N LEU A 139 15.26 -2.69 -2.46
CA LEU A 139 16.31 -3.07 -3.41
C LEU A 139 15.85 -4.31 -4.20
N PRO A 140 14.82 -4.21 -5.04
CA PRO A 140 14.20 -5.37 -5.69
C PRO A 140 15.12 -6.09 -6.68
N ASP A 141 16.16 -5.40 -7.17
CA ASP A 141 17.17 -5.96 -8.11
C ASP A 141 18.22 -6.82 -7.40
N ILE A 142 18.23 -6.84 -6.05
CA ILE A 142 19.22 -7.55 -5.23
C ILE A 142 18.50 -8.53 -4.33
N LEU A 143 18.41 -9.79 -4.78
CA LEU A 143 17.76 -10.85 -4.02
C LEU A 143 18.82 -11.80 -3.43
N ALA A 144 18.81 -11.98 -2.10
CA ALA A 144 19.66 -12.93 -1.39
C ALA A 144 18.92 -14.25 -1.07
N LEU A 145 17.57 -14.22 -0.89
CA LEU A 145 16.78 -15.43 -0.78
C LEU A 145 16.93 -16.27 -2.05
N THR A 146 17.31 -17.54 -1.89
CA THR A 146 17.60 -18.45 -3.01
C THR A 146 16.45 -19.41 -3.26
N ALA A 147 16.23 -19.72 -4.53
CA ALA A 147 15.41 -20.82 -5.00
C ALA A 147 16.28 -21.81 -5.75
N THR A 148 16.43 -23.03 -5.23
CA THR A 148 17.21 -24.09 -5.84
C THR A 148 16.32 -25.22 -6.32
N ARG A 149 16.67 -25.87 -7.42
CA ARG A 149 15.95 -27.06 -7.88
C ARG A 149 16.04 -28.20 -6.87
N ALA A 150 14.90 -28.79 -6.54
CA ALA A 150 14.75 -30.00 -5.76
C ALA A 150 14.29 -31.15 -6.67
N GLU A 151 14.23 -32.38 -6.16
CA GLU A 151 13.86 -33.56 -6.94
C GLU A 151 12.48 -33.44 -7.60
N ASN A 152 11.50 -32.82 -6.89
CA ASN A 152 10.14 -32.62 -7.38
C ASN A 152 9.69 -31.17 -7.13
N GLY A 153 10.42 -30.19 -7.67
CA GLY A 153 10.05 -28.78 -7.53
C GLY A 153 11.20 -27.89 -7.09
N TRP A 154 10.95 -27.05 -6.07
CA TRP A 154 11.84 -25.97 -5.63
C TRP A 154 12.05 -25.98 -4.13
N ARG A 155 13.23 -25.58 -3.70
CA ARG A 155 13.57 -25.32 -2.31
C ARG A 155 13.92 -23.85 -2.13
N LEU A 156 13.25 -23.18 -1.17
CA LEU A 156 13.52 -21.81 -0.82
C LEU A 156 14.27 -21.72 0.51
N ASP A 157 15.35 -20.92 0.54
CA ASP A 157 16.14 -20.65 1.73
C ASP A 157 16.47 -19.15 1.81
N GLY A 158 16.20 -18.51 2.96
CA GLY A 158 16.51 -17.11 3.19
C GLY A 158 15.48 -16.35 4.01
N ILE A 159 15.47 -15.01 3.87
CA ILE A 159 14.66 -14.12 4.68
C ILE A 159 14.04 -13.04 3.81
N LYS A 160 12.77 -12.65 4.10
CA LYS A 160 12.11 -11.48 3.55
C LYS A 160 11.65 -10.55 4.66
N ARG A 161 11.96 -9.25 4.53
CA ARG A 161 11.59 -8.22 5.53
C ARG A 161 11.80 -6.79 5.01
N PRO A 162 10.91 -5.82 5.33
CA PRO A 162 9.58 -6.05 5.89
C PRO A 162 8.62 -6.57 4.81
N VAL A 163 7.68 -7.44 5.20
CA VAL A 163 6.60 -7.89 4.33
C VAL A 163 5.30 -7.27 4.82
N ALA A 164 4.78 -6.30 4.07
CA ALA A 164 3.55 -5.61 4.40
C ALA A 164 2.39 -6.62 4.53
N ASP A 165 1.56 -6.46 5.55
CA ASP A 165 0.42 -7.31 5.87
C ASP A 165 0.73 -8.81 6.02
N GLY A 166 2.02 -9.17 6.06
CA GLY A 166 2.49 -10.56 6.08
C GLY A 166 2.06 -11.36 7.31
N MET A 167 1.73 -10.70 8.43
CA MET A 167 1.23 -11.40 9.61
C MET A 167 -0.18 -11.97 9.41
N GLY A 168 -1.00 -11.33 8.59
CA GLY A 168 -2.36 -11.77 8.26
C GLY A 168 -2.47 -12.54 6.94
N ALA A 169 -1.39 -12.60 6.14
CA ALA A 169 -1.44 -13.22 4.81
C ALA A 169 -1.62 -14.75 4.87
N GLY A 170 -2.47 -15.26 3.99
CA GLY A 170 -2.65 -16.68 3.69
C GLY A 170 -1.83 -17.15 2.48
N LEU A 171 -1.42 -16.19 1.61
CA LEU A 171 -0.62 -16.43 0.42
C LEU A 171 0.52 -15.40 0.34
N PHE A 172 1.73 -15.87 0.09
CA PHE A 172 2.87 -15.01 -0.23
C PHE A 172 3.28 -15.15 -1.69
N ILE A 173 3.51 -14.01 -2.37
CA ILE A 173 4.21 -13.93 -3.64
C ILE A 173 5.67 -13.63 -3.30
N VAL A 174 6.56 -14.63 -3.43
CA VAL A 174 7.94 -14.54 -2.98
C VAL A 174 8.87 -14.36 -4.16
N ALA A 175 9.64 -13.26 -4.17
CA ALA A 175 10.72 -13.06 -5.12
C ALA A 175 11.99 -13.74 -4.61
N ALA A 176 12.60 -14.58 -5.43
CA ALA A 176 13.81 -15.34 -5.11
C ALA A 176 14.83 -15.28 -6.24
N ARG A 177 16.10 -15.47 -5.91
CA ARG A 177 17.17 -15.68 -6.88
C ARG A 177 17.22 -17.16 -7.25
N GLY A 178 16.83 -17.48 -8.48
CA GLY A 178 17.03 -18.79 -9.10
C GLY A 178 18.34 -18.87 -9.89
N ASP A 179 18.57 -20.01 -10.52
CA ASP A 179 19.77 -20.25 -11.36
C ASP A 179 19.79 -19.33 -12.59
N ASP A 180 18.60 -19.04 -13.17
CA ASP A 180 18.43 -18.24 -14.38
C ASP A 180 18.02 -16.77 -14.07
N GLY A 181 18.20 -16.29 -12.82
CA GLY A 181 17.84 -14.93 -12.39
C GLY A 181 16.65 -14.92 -11.43
N THR A 182 15.85 -13.85 -11.49
CA THR A 182 14.68 -13.67 -10.62
C THR A 182 13.60 -14.69 -10.92
N ALA A 183 13.07 -15.34 -9.87
CA ALA A 183 11.92 -16.23 -9.93
C ALA A 183 10.88 -15.84 -8.87
N LEU A 184 9.61 -15.99 -9.20
CA LEU A 184 8.49 -15.68 -8.31
C LEU A 184 7.71 -16.95 -7.96
N PHE A 185 7.40 -17.10 -6.67
CA PHE A 185 6.73 -18.30 -6.16
C PHE A 185 5.47 -17.92 -5.38
N LEU A 186 4.43 -18.73 -5.54
CA LEU A 186 3.23 -18.73 -4.70
C LEU A 186 3.50 -19.66 -3.50
N VAL A 187 3.58 -19.08 -2.30
CA VAL A 187 3.90 -19.82 -1.08
C VAL A 187 2.71 -19.71 -0.10
N PRO A 188 2.01 -20.81 0.17
CA PRO A 188 0.99 -20.84 1.22
C PRO A 188 1.60 -20.48 2.59
N ALA A 189 0.82 -19.80 3.43
CA ALA A 189 1.31 -19.34 4.73
C ALA A 189 1.61 -20.47 5.74
N ASP A 190 1.06 -21.65 5.49
CA ASP A 190 1.27 -22.88 6.27
C ASP A 190 2.33 -23.81 5.69
N ALA A 191 3.10 -23.35 4.68
CA ALA A 191 4.16 -24.12 4.08
C ALA A 191 5.20 -24.55 5.13
N ALA A 192 5.54 -25.86 5.13
CA ALA A 192 6.52 -26.39 6.07
C ALA A 192 7.88 -25.70 5.88
N GLY A 193 8.51 -25.27 6.97
CA GLY A 193 9.77 -24.52 6.97
C GLY A 193 9.61 -23.00 6.82
N LEU A 194 8.38 -22.48 6.64
CA LEU A 194 8.09 -21.05 6.70
C LEU A 194 7.73 -20.65 8.13
N THR A 195 8.42 -19.62 8.64
CA THR A 195 8.05 -18.97 9.92
C THR A 195 7.85 -17.47 9.73
N ARG A 196 6.99 -16.88 10.57
CA ARG A 196 6.66 -15.44 10.55
C ARG A 196 6.86 -14.84 11.93
N GLU A 197 7.47 -13.66 11.95
CA GLU A 197 7.63 -12.87 13.16
C GLU A 197 7.15 -11.43 12.90
N PRO A 198 6.37 -10.80 13.79
CA PRO A 198 5.95 -9.43 13.61
C PRO A 198 7.14 -8.47 13.76
N LEU A 199 7.18 -7.43 12.94
CA LEU A 199 8.13 -6.33 13.06
C LEU A 199 7.41 -5.10 13.63
N ASP A 200 8.05 -4.43 14.57
CA ASP A 200 7.56 -3.16 15.10
C ASP A 200 7.92 -2.01 14.15
N GLN A 201 6.92 -1.20 13.84
CA GLN A 201 7.05 0.04 13.09
C GLN A 201 6.56 1.23 13.92
N ILE A 202 6.86 2.46 13.45
CA ILE A 202 6.45 3.68 14.15
C ILE A 202 4.97 4.03 13.96
N ASP A 203 4.28 3.37 13.03
CA ASP A 203 2.83 3.47 12.81
C ASP A 203 2.08 2.27 13.44
N ALA A 204 0.76 2.14 13.15
CA ALA A 204 -0.06 1.07 13.69
C ALA A 204 0.06 -0.26 12.94
N ARG A 205 0.71 -0.29 11.77
CA ARG A 205 0.82 -1.51 10.95
C ARG A 205 1.93 -2.42 11.46
N ARG A 206 1.74 -3.74 11.29
CA ARG A 206 2.70 -4.76 11.70
C ARG A 206 3.10 -5.64 10.50
N PRO A 207 4.16 -5.27 9.77
CA PRO A 207 4.70 -6.14 8.74
C PRO A 207 5.37 -7.36 9.35
N ALA A 208 5.56 -8.39 8.53
CA ALA A 208 6.25 -9.60 8.94
C ALA A 208 7.72 -9.62 8.55
N LEU A 209 8.51 -10.33 9.36
CA LEU A 209 9.73 -10.99 8.92
C LEU A 209 9.36 -12.43 8.59
N LEU A 210 9.66 -12.87 7.37
CA LEU A 210 9.50 -14.25 6.91
C LEU A 210 10.85 -14.95 6.86
N ARG A 211 10.95 -16.15 7.45
CA ARG A 211 12.12 -17.02 7.33
C ARG A 211 11.74 -18.28 6.57
N PHE A 212 12.52 -18.59 5.57
CA PHE A 212 12.42 -19.79 4.75
C PHE A 212 13.59 -20.69 5.10
N ASP A 213 13.31 -21.78 5.80
CA ASP A 213 14.28 -22.80 6.19
C ASP A 213 13.95 -24.09 5.45
N GLY A 214 14.48 -24.16 4.23
CA GLY A 214 14.27 -25.30 3.35
C GLY A 214 12.80 -25.50 2.95
N VAL A 215 12.06 -24.45 2.67
CA VAL A 215 10.67 -24.54 2.22
C VAL A 215 10.62 -25.24 0.86
N VAL A 216 9.98 -26.42 0.80
CA VAL A 216 9.85 -27.23 -0.42
C VAL A 216 8.49 -26.94 -1.06
N LEU A 217 8.52 -26.63 -2.36
CA LEU A 217 7.35 -26.30 -3.17
C LEU A 217 7.33 -27.18 -4.43
N GLY A 218 6.14 -27.52 -4.91
CA GLY A 218 5.98 -28.17 -6.22
C GLY A 218 6.31 -27.25 -7.39
N ASP A 219 6.42 -27.79 -8.58
CA ASP A 219 6.65 -27.02 -9.82
C ASP A 219 5.50 -26.05 -10.13
N ASP A 220 4.30 -26.38 -9.69
CA ASP A 220 3.08 -25.58 -9.81
C ASP A 220 3.06 -24.31 -8.94
N ALA A 221 3.97 -24.22 -7.97
CA ALA A 221 4.12 -23.04 -7.14
C ALA A 221 4.88 -21.90 -7.85
N MET A 222 5.63 -22.19 -8.93
CA MET A 222 6.30 -21.12 -9.69
C MET A 222 5.27 -20.28 -10.42
N LEU A 223 5.16 -19.00 -10.03
CA LEU A 223 4.30 -18.03 -10.69
C LEU A 223 4.89 -17.56 -12.02
N GLY A 224 6.20 -17.35 -12.07
CA GLY A 224 6.91 -16.92 -13.27
C GLY A 224 8.37 -16.58 -13.01
N GLN A 225 9.08 -16.23 -14.08
CA GLN A 225 10.50 -15.88 -14.05
C GLN A 225 10.76 -14.53 -14.73
N GLY A 226 11.84 -13.89 -14.32
CA GLY A 226 12.40 -12.69 -14.92
C GLY A 226 12.03 -11.40 -14.20
N ASP A 227 12.96 -10.46 -14.30
CA ASP A 227 12.87 -9.14 -13.67
C ASP A 227 11.69 -8.34 -14.22
N ALA A 228 11.29 -8.58 -15.46
CA ALA A 228 10.16 -7.88 -16.09
C ALA A 228 8.83 -8.16 -15.38
N LEU A 229 8.57 -9.41 -14.97
CA LEU A 229 7.36 -9.77 -14.23
C LEU A 229 7.36 -9.12 -12.84
N LEU A 230 8.49 -9.21 -12.11
CA LEU A 230 8.62 -8.56 -10.82
C LEU A 230 8.44 -7.05 -10.94
N SER A 231 9.07 -6.42 -11.93
CA SER A 231 8.93 -4.98 -12.19
C SER A 231 7.48 -4.58 -12.48
N ALA A 232 6.76 -5.34 -13.30
CA ALA A 232 5.36 -5.07 -13.61
C ALA A 232 4.44 -5.20 -12.39
N ILE A 233 4.71 -6.13 -11.47
CA ILE A 233 3.98 -6.27 -10.20
C ILE A 233 4.29 -5.07 -9.29
N LEU A 234 5.56 -4.69 -9.20
CA LEU A 234 6.01 -3.56 -8.39
C LEU A 234 5.45 -2.22 -8.89
N ASP A 235 5.30 -2.02 -10.20
CA ASP A 235 4.68 -0.80 -10.74
C ASP A 235 3.27 -0.60 -10.16
N ARG A 236 2.49 -1.66 -10.01
CA ARG A 236 1.16 -1.61 -9.40
C ARG A 236 1.22 -1.36 -7.90
N ALA A 237 2.21 -1.92 -7.21
CA ALA A 237 2.47 -1.63 -5.80
C ALA A 237 2.85 -0.15 -5.58
N TYR A 238 3.68 0.42 -6.46
CA TYR A 238 4.06 1.84 -6.42
C TYR A 238 2.87 2.75 -6.60
N VAL A 239 2.01 2.46 -7.58
CA VAL A 239 0.81 3.26 -7.85
C VAL A 239 -0.19 3.16 -6.71
N GLY A 240 -0.46 1.96 -6.20
CA GLY A 240 -1.37 1.76 -5.06
C GLY A 240 -0.87 2.45 -3.79
N GLN A 241 0.44 2.38 -3.51
CA GLN A 241 1.02 3.11 -2.38
C GLN A 241 0.98 4.63 -2.57
N ALA A 242 1.10 5.11 -3.81
CA ALA A 242 0.95 6.53 -4.11
C ALA A 242 -0.50 7.01 -3.90
N ALA A 243 -1.50 6.18 -4.19
CA ALA A 243 -2.91 6.46 -3.89
C ALA A 243 -3.18 6.52 -2.37
N GLU A 244 -2.61 5.61 -1.57
CA GLU A 244 -2.67 5.71 -0.10
C GLU A 244 -2.03 7.01 0.42
N LEU A 245 -0.85 7.38 -0.09
CA LEU A 245 -0.16 8.61 0.30
C LEU A 245 -0.96 9.86 -0.07
N LEU A 246 -1.63 9.87 -1.22
CA LEU A 246 -2.52 10.95 -1.64
C LEU A 246 -3.70 11.12 -0.68
N GLY A 247 -4.35 10.02 -0.29
CA GLY A 247 -5.47 10.04 0.67
C GLY A 247 -5.05 10.58 2.03
N LEU A 248 -3.94 10.07 2.56
CA LEU A 248 -3.35 10.53 3.82
C LEU A 248 -3.00 12.02 3.78
N ALA A 249 -2.34 12.49 2.72
CA ALA A 249 -1.97 13.89 2.54
C ALA A 249 -3.20 14.80 2.41
N THR A 250 -4.23 14.33 1.68
CA THR A 250 -5.49 15.06 1.53
C THR A 250 -6.15 15.30 2.89
N GLN A 251 -6.28 14.27 3.73
CA GLN A 251 -6.89 14.43 5.04
C GLN A 251 -6.06 15.29 5.98
N ALA A 252 -4.73 15.12 5.98
CA ALA A 252 -3.83 15.96 6.77
C ALA A 252 -3.96 17.45 6.39
N PHE A 253 -4.06 17.73 5.09
CA PHE A 253 -4.28 19.09 4.58
C PHE A 253 -5.64 19.66 5.02
N GLU A 254 -6.72 18.92 4.81
CA GLU A 254 -8.07 19.37 5.15
C GLU A 254 -8.22 19.64 6.67
N THR A 255 -7.70 18.73 7.49
CA THR A 255 -7.68 18.91 8.96
C THR A 255 -6.90 20.16 9.36
N THR A 256 -5.76 20.41 8.72
CA THR A 256 -4.94 21.60 8.96
C THR A 256 -5.69 22.87 8.52
N LEU A 257 -6.34 22.84 7.37
CA LEU A 257 -7.09 23.97 6.84
C LEU A 257 -8.26 24.35 7.76
N GLU A 258 -9.00 23.37 8.30
CA GLU A 258 -10.07 23.62 9.26
C GLU A 258 -9.54 24.22 10.58
N TYR A 259 -8.38 23.75 11.04
CA TYR A 259 -7.74 24.36 12.22
C TYR A 259 -7.36 25.82 11.97
N LEU A 260 -6.80 26.15 10.79
CA LEU A 260 -6.47 27.54 10.42
C LEU A 260 -7.71 28.46 10.39
N LYS A 261 -8.88 27.91 10.02
CA LYS A 261 -10.15 28.65 9.95
C LYS A 261 -10.83 28.83 11.31
N THR A 262 -10.46 28.05 12.32
CA THR A 262 -11.15 28.04 13.62
C THR A 262 -10.30 28.56 14.76
N ARG A 263 -8.98 28.39 14.71
CA ARG A 263 -8.07 28.79 15.79
C ARG A 263 -7.85 30.29 15.85
N VAL A 264 -8.05 30.87 17.02
CA VAL A 264 -7.80 32.31 17.28
C VAL A 264 -6.50 32.46 18.07
N GLN A 265 -5.58 33.28 17.59
CA GLN A 265 -4.37 33.76 18.27
C GLN A 265 -4.10 35.22 17.84
N PHE A 266 -3.44 35.98 18.71
CA PHE A 266 -3.14 37.40 18.44
C PHE A 266 -4.39 38.24 18.08
N GLY A 267 -5.54 37.87 18.66
CA GLY A 267 -6.80 38.58 18.48
C GLY A 267 -7.55 38.29 17.16
N GLN A 268 -7.10 37.33 16.33
CA GLN A 268 -7.75 37.01 15.08
C GLN A 268 -7.56 35.50 14.71
N LEU A 269 -8.32 35.04 13.71
CA LEU A 269 -8.14 33.68 13.16
C LEU A 269 -6.73 33.55 12.59
N ILE A 270 -6.04 32.47 12.91
CA ILE A 270 -4.65 32.27 12.43
C ILE A 270 -4.59 32.12 10.90
N GLY A 271 -5.63 31.61 10.25
CA GLY A 271 -5.75 31.54 8.79
C GLY A 271 -5.85 32.91 8.10
N SER A 272 -6.03 34.00 8.83
CA SER A 272 -5.96 35.35 8.26
C SER A 272 -4.54 35.88 8.08
N PHE A 273 -3.52 35.22 8.66
CA PHE A 273 -2.13 35.62 8.46
C PHE A 273 -1.63 35.17 7.09
N GLN A 274 -1.15 36.13 6.30
CA GLN A 274 -0.71 35.90 4.92
C GLN A 274 0.36 34.79 4.81
N ALA A 275 1.31 34.73 5.78
CA ALA A 275 2.34 33.68 5.79
C ALA A 275 1.75 32.27 5.86
N LEU A 276 0.63 32.06 6.59
CA LEU A 276 -0.04 30.76 6.68
C LEU A 276 -0.90 30.49 5.45
N GLN A 277 -1.48 31.52 4.84
CA GLN A 277 -2.22 31.39 3.56
C GLN A 277 -1.28 30.95 2.42
N HIS A 278 -0.07 31.48 2.36
CA HIS A 278 0.93 31.09 1.35
C HIS A 278 1.30 29.61 1.52
N ARG A 279 1.60 29.16 2.74
CA ARG A 279 1.90 27.75 3.03
C ARG A 279 0.73 26.83 2.64
N ALA A 280 -0.51 27.20 2.98
CA ALA A 280 -1.70 26.44 2.61
C ALA A 280 -1.88 26.38 1.08
N SER A 281 -1.64 27.48 0.36
CA SER A 281 -1.75 27.53 -1.10
C SER A 281 -0.68 26.65 -1.80
N GLU A 282 0.54 26.65 -1.29
CA GLU A 282 1.61 25.79 -1.80
C GLU A 282 1.26 24.31 -1.59
N MET A 283 0.84 23.92 -0.37
CA MET A 283 0.40 22.54 -0.08
C MET A 283 -0.75 22.10 -1.00
N PHE A 284 -1.72 22.99 -1.23
CA PHE A 284 -2.83 22.72 -2.15
C PHE A 284 -2.34 22.46 -3.57
N GLY A 285 -1.43 23.31 -4.08
CA GLY A 285 -0.84 23.15 -5.42
C GLY A 285 -0.13 21.80 -5.57
N GLU A 286 0.72 21.44 -4.61
CA GLU A 286 1.42 20.15 -4.61
C GLU A 286 0.45 18.95 -4.54
N LEU A 287 -0.60 19.07 -3.72
CA LEU A 287 -1.63 18.04 -3.61
C LEU A 287 -2.37 17.81 -4.95
N GLN A 288 -2.68 18.88 -5.70
CA GLN A 288 -3.31 18.76 -7.02
C GLN A 288 -2.37 18.14 -8.07
N LEU A 289 -1.07 18.47 -8.04
CA LEU A 289 -0.08 17.84 -8.91
C LEU A 289 0.07 16.34 -8.59
N THR A 290 0.12 16.00 -7.30
CA THR A 290 0.17 14.61 -6.84
C THR A 290 -1.06 13.82 -7.30
N ARG A 291 -2.26 14.38 -7.13
CA ARG A 291 -3.51 13.79 -7.62
C ARG A 291 -3.45 13.48 -9.11
N SER A 292 -3.02 14.45 -9.90
CA SER A 292 -2.91 14.28 -11.35
C SER A 292 -1.93 13.16 -11.74
N ALA A 293 -0.80 13.05 -11.04
CA ALA A 293 0.18 12.00 -11.30
C ALA A 293 -0.33 10.61 -10.89
N VAL A 294 -1.01 10.50 -9.74
CA VAL A 294 -1.60 9.24 -9.26
C VAL A 294 -2.73 8.78 -10.17
N GLU A 295 -3.65 9.68 -10.54
CA GLU A 295 -4.75 9.37 -11.47
C GLU A 295 -4.20 8.90 -12.84
N ALA A 296 -3.18 9.57 -13.38
CA ALA A 296 -2.57 9.17 -14.65
C ALA A 296 -1.94 7.77 -14.57
N ALA A 297 -1.27 7.43 -13.46
CA ALA A 297 -0.67 6.12 -13.28
C ALA A 297 -1.72 5.00 -13.08
N LEU A 298 -2.83 5.29 -12.38
CA LEU A 298 -3.95 4.34 -12.22
C LEU A 298 -4.63 4.05 -13.58
N VAL A 299 -4.88 5.10 -14.37
CA VAL A 299 -5.43 4.94 -15.74
C VAL A 299 -4.48 4.16 -16.63
N ALA A 300 -3.16 4.36 -16.49
CA ALA A 300 -2.16 3.63 -17.26
C ALA A 300 -2.15 2.11 -16.93
N ILE A 301 -2.50 1.72 -15.70
CA ILE A 301 -2.69 0.30 -15.36
C ILE A 301 -3.86 -0.29 -16.15
N ASP A 302 -5.01 0.41 -16.17
CA ASP A 302 -6.23 -0.06 -16.83
C ASP A 302 -6.11 -0.09 -18.36
N ALA A 303 -5.27 0.77 -18.92
CA ALA A 303 -5.00 0.87 -20.35
C ALA A 303 -3.86 -0.02 -20.86
N ASP A 304 -3.18 -0.78 -19.98
CA ASP A 304 -1.92 -1.47 -20.28
C ASP A 304 -0.90 -0.56 -20.99
N ASP A 305 -0.82 0.71 -20.54
CA ASP A 305 0.03 1.73 -21.15
C ASP A 305 1.53 1.39 -20.95
N PRO A 306 2.34 1.35 -22.01
CA PRO A 306 3.78 1.11 -21.91
C PRO A 306 4.54 2.17 -21.10
N GLN A 307 3.96 3.34 -20.85
CA GLN A 307 4.52 4.37 -19.98
C GLN A 307 4.28 4.12 -18.50
N LEU A 308 3.51 3.10 -18.13
CA LEU A 308 3.21 2.77 -16.72
C LEU A 308 4.45 2.76 -15.81
N PRO A 309 5.60 2.16 -16.16
CA PRO A 309 6.77 2.16 -15.29
C PRO A 309 7.28 3.57 -14.94
N SER A 310 7.26 4.48 -15.91
CA SER A 310 7.66 5.88 -15.73
C SER A 310 6.63 6.66 -14.89
N LEU A 311 5.33 6.49 -15.20
CA LEU A 311 4.22 7.12 -14.47
C LEU A 311 4.15 6.63 -13.02
N ALA A 312 4.35 5.33 -12.76
CA ALA A 312 4.38 4.75 -11.42
C ALA A 312 5.49 5.36 -10.56
N SER A 313 6.70 5.50 -11.12
CA SER A 313 7.82 6.14 -10.41
C SER A 313 7.58 7.62 -10.17
N LEU A 314 7.02 8.35 -11.15
CA LEU A 314 6.64 9.75 -11.00
C LEU A 314 5.59 9.92 -9.88
N ALA A 315 4.51 9.16 -9.93
CA ALA A 315 3.44 9.22 -8.93
C ALA A 315 3.95 8.94 -7.51
N LYS A 316 4.75 7.88 -7.34
CA LYS A 316 5.28 7.50 -6.02
C LYS A 316 6.29 8.53 -5.49
N ALA A 317 7.18 9.07 -6.34
CA ALA A 317 8.14 10.10 -5.93
C ALA A 317 7.44 11.36 -5.43
N ILE A 318 6.47 11.89 -6.20
CA ILE A 318 5.72 13.10 -5.85
C ILE A 318 4.86 12.84 -4.62
N ALA A 319 4.14 11.71 -4.54
CA ALA A 319 3.28 11.38 -3.41
C ALA A 319 4.07 11.25 -2.11
N ASN A 320 5.27 10.67 -2.13
CA ASN A 320 6.18 10.61 -0.99
C ASN A 320 6.50 12.01 -0.45
N GLU A 321 6.92 12.92 -1.31
CA GLU A 321 7.34 14.27 -0.93
C GLU A 321 6.18 15.12 -0.44
N THR A 322 5.05 15.06 -1.15
CA THR A 322 3.84 15.81 -0.79
C THR A 322 3.28 15.35 0.55
N ALA A 323 3.16 14.03 0.77
CA ALA A 323 2.67 13.48 2.03
C ALA A 323 3.61 13.82 3.20
N HIS A 324 4.92 13.70 3.00
CA HIS A 324 5.90 14.09 4.01
C HIS A 324 5.78 15.57 4.37
N ARG A 325 5.77 16.45 3.36
CA ARG A 325 5.66 17.90 3.58
C ARG A 325 4.36 18.25 4.30
N ILE A 326 3.21 17.79 3.80
CA ILE A 326 1.91 18.14 4.36
C ILE A 326 1.75 17.64 5.80
N THR A 327 2.25 16.44 6.12
CA THR A 327 2.18 15.93 7.50
C THR A 327 3.12 16.66 8.46
N CYS A 328 4.29 17.12 8.00
CA CYS A 328 5.15 18.02 8.77
C CYS A 328 4.50 19.38 8.99
N GLU A 329 3.87 19.94 7.95
CA GLU A 329 3.11 21.19 8.04
C GLU A 329 1.89 21.07 8.97
N MET A 330 1.20 19.93 8.95
CA MET A 330 0.13 19.63 9.89
C MET A 330 0.62 19.76 11.34
N VAL A 331 1.73 19.12 11.70
CA VAL A 331 2.32 19.24 13.03
C VAL A 331 2.68 20.70 13.35
N GLN A 332 3.36 21.39 12.44
CA GLN A 332 3.83 22.76 12.63
C GLN A 332 2.68 23.76 12.80
N LEU A 333 1.64 23.67 11.95
CA LEU A 333 0.55 24.65 11.91
C LEU A 333 -0.47 24.46 13.04
N HIS A 334 -0.54 23.28 13.66
CA HIS A 334 -1.28 23.04 14.89
C HIS A 334 -0.53 23.55 16.14
N GLY A 335 0.78 23.86 16.03
CA GLY A 335 1.59 24.33 17.13
C GLY A 335 1.74 23.30 18.24
N GLY A 336 1.68 23.70 19.49
CA GLY A 336 1.91 22.81 20.63
C GLY A 336 1.03 21.57 20.66
N ILE A 337 -0.25 21.66 20.30
CA ILE A 337 -1.17 20.52 20.29
C ILE A 337 -0.75 19.48 19.23
N GLY A 338 -0.21 19.91 18.08
CA GLY A 338 0.25 19.02 17.02
C GLY A 338 1.43 18.12 17.41
N MET A 339 2.15 18.48 18.46
CA MET A 339 3.25 17.69 19.03
C MET A 339 2.80 16.70 20.11
N THR A 340 1.56 16.80 20.56
CA THR A 340 1.03 15.95 21.63
C THR A 340 0.46 14.65 21.08
N HIS A 341 0.35 13.65 21.96
CA HIS A 341 -0.29 12.39 21.62
C HIS A 341 -1.83 12.51 21.53
N GLU A 342 -2.41 13.57 22.06
CA GLU A 342 -3.85 13.83 22.02
C GLU A 342 -4.35 14.19 20.62
N HIS A 343 -3.49 14.77 19.77
CA HIS A 343 -3.85 15.18 18.41
C HIS A 343 -3.37 14.13 17.37
N ASP A 344 -4.17 13.93 16.31
CA ASP A 344 -3.90 12.92 15.28
C ASP A 344 -2.70 13.25 14.37
N ALA A 345 -2.18 14.49 14.38
CA ALA A 345 -1.07 14.91 13.52
C ALA A 345 0.14 13.97 13.61
N GLY A 346 0.47 13.48 14.83
CA GLY A 346 1.53 12.52 15.03
C GLY A 346 1.30 11.17 14.35
N LEU A 347 0.05 10.71 14.25
CA LEU A 347 -0.31 9.46 13.57
C LEU A 347 -0.13 9.61 12.07
N TYR A 348 -0.60 10.72 11.48
CA TYR A 348 -0.42 11.02 10.05
C TYR A 348 1.05 11.11 9.67
N LEU A 349 1.87 11.82 10.47
CA LEU A 349 3.30 11.93 10.23
C LEU A 349 4.00 10.55 10.28
N LYS A 350 3.72 9.74 11.30
CA LYS A 350 4.30 8.40 11.44
C LYS A 350 3.93 7.49 10.28
N ARG A 351 2.64 7.45 9.90
CA ARG A 351 2.19 6.66 8.75
C ARG A 351 2.82 7.14 7.45
N SER A 352 2.90 8.46 7.23
CA SER A 352 3.56 9.05 6.06
C SER A 352 5.01 8.56 5.94
N ARG A 353 5.78 8.55 7.05
CA ARG A 353 7.18 8.10 7.04
C ARG A 353 7.33 6.61 6.71
N VAL A 354 6.44 5.77 7.21
CA VAL A 354 6.43 4.34 6.88
C VAL A 354 6.05 4.12 5.42
N ALA A 355 4.99 4.77 4.95
CA ALA A 355 4.50 4.65 3.57
C ALA A 355 5.49 5.19 2.53
N GLU A 356 6.26 6.23 2.88
CA GLU A 356 7.32 6.78 2.04
C GLU A 356 8.45 5.76 1.78
N GLN A 357 8.81 4.97 2.79
CA GLN A 357 9.86 3.96 2.65
C GLN A 357 9.35 2.66 2.00
N ALA A 358 8.08 2.34 2.18
CA ALA A 358 7.48 1.17 1.57
C ALA A 358 7.53 1.26 0.04
N TYR A 359 8.04 0.22 -0.59
CA TYR A 359 8.20 0.15 -2.04
C TYR A 359 9.07 1.28 -2.63
N GLY A 360 10.02 1.83 -1.88
CA GLY A 360 11.02 2.76 -2.38
C GLY A 360 10.79 4.23 -2.00
N SER A 361 11.90 4.87 -1.64
CA SER A 361 11.97 6.31 -1.31
C SER A 361 11.81 7.19 -2.54
N SER A 362 11.65 8.52 -2.32
CA SER A 362 11.65 9.50 -3.42
C SER A 362 12.91 9.43 -4.28
N SER A 363 14.09 9.22 -3.66
CA SER A 363 15.35 9.11 -4.39
C SER A 363 15.39 7.87 -5.30
N PHE A 364 14.92 6.72 -4.79
CA PHE A 364 14.80 5.48 -5.59
C PHE A 364 13.92 5.71 -6.82
N HIS A 365 12.75 6.32 -6.66
CA HIS A 365 11.82 6.54 -7.77
C HIS A 365 12.28 7.61 -8.75
N ARG A 366 12.97 8.66 -8.28
CA ARG A 366 13.58 9.67 -9.16
C ARG A 366 14.69 9.06 -10.03
N GLU A 367 15.54 8.23 -9.43
CA GLU A 367 16.58 7.51 -10.17
C GLU A 367 15.98 6.51 -11.17
N ARG A 368 14.98 5.73 -10.74
CA ARG A 368 14.28 4.80 -11.63
C ARG A 368 13.63 5.53 -12.80
N TRP A 369 12.95 6.64 -12.54
CA TRP A 369 12.33 7.47 -13.57
C TRP A 369 13.35 8.01 -14.55
N ALA A 370 14.48 8.51 -14.07
CA ALA A 370 15.56 9.01 -14.91
C ALA A 370 16.11 7.91 -15.84
N ARG A 371 16.41 6.73 -15.29
CA ARG A 371 16.87 5.58 -16.11
C ARG A 371 15.86 5.17 -17.17
N LEU A 372 14.57 5.11 -16.84
CA LEU A 372 13.49 4.77 -17.78
C LEU A 372 13.35 5.78 -18.91
N ASN A 373 13.75 7.04 -18.71
CA ASN A 373 13.67 8.13 -19.68
C ASN A 373 15.02 8.45 -20.32
N GLY A 374 16.06 7.62 -20.13
CA GLY A 374 17.34 7.71 -20.83
C GLY A 374 18.33 8.74 -20.28
N TYR A 375 18.17 9.11 -18.98
CA TYR A 375 19.08 10.01 -18.28
C TYR A 375 20.11 9.26 -17.44
#